data_7dd88f81cfc43df8d292552418735cb2
#
_entry.id   7dd88f81cfc43df8d292552418735cb2
#
_cell.length_a   1.000
_cell.length_b   1.000
_cell.length_c   1.000
_cell.angle_alpha   90.00
_cell.angle_beta   90.00
_cell.angle_gamma   90.00
#
_symmetry.space_group_name_H-M   'P 1'
#
loop_
_entity.id
_entity.type
_entity.pdbx_description
1 polymer ?
#
loop_
_entity_poly.entity_id
_entity_poly.type
_entity_poly.pdbx_seq_one_letter_code
_entity_poly.pdbx_strand_id
1 'polypeptide(L)'
;MQNFIESTLNAGLQIALNLNSGRANLYEKHSRGAGGDISIGADLLSEGILVEQLSTFGNIDSEEVGFVDNKKDCTIIIDPLDGSDNFLSHIPYYGASVALREKGAETSSVGIIMNFCNLSAVVSLKGQNYYGNLAGDFKSFSTNPPMNPPKCGIFEGAYRNPHICALLNENNIKFRSLGALALSLGLSECVNFVLFDGKKRHYDFEAGFLIAKNLYKIEREKLVLISKDKQIFDKISKFLF
;
A
#
# COMPACT_ATOMS: atom_id res chain seq x y z
N MET A 1 -7.60 -13.96 -13.44
CA MET A 1 -7.58 -13.39 -12.07
C MET A 1 -6.56 -14.12 -11.18
N GLN A 2 -6.71 -15.45 -10.96
CA GLN A 2 -5.76 -16.20 -10.12
C GLN A 2 -4.32 -16.09 -10.63
N ASN A 3 -4.07 -16.29 -11.92
CA ASN A 3 -2.72 -16.16 -12.51
C ASN A 3 -2.13 -14.76 -12.30
N PHE A 4 -2.94 -13.70 -12.37
CA PHE A 4 -2.50 -12.34 -12.08
C PHE A 4 -2.03 -12.21 -10.63
N ILE A 5 -2.81 -12.72 -9.67
CA ILE A 5 -2.44 -12.68 -8.25
C ILE A 5 -1.15 -13.45 -8.01
N GLU A 6 -1.04 -14.68 -8.51
CA GLU A 6 0.17 -15.52 -8.35
C GLU A 6 1.41 -14.84 -8.97
N SER A 7 1.28 -14.26 -10.19
CA SER A 7 2.38 -13.52 -10.82
C SER A 7 2.79 -12.29 -10.00
N THR A 8 1.82 -11.56 -9.43
CA THR A 8 2.11 -10.40 -8.58
C THR A 8 2.85 -10.80 -7.30
N LEU A 9 2.39 -11.86 -6.62
CA LEU A 9 3.04 -12.35 -5.39
C LEU A 9 4.46 -12.86 -5.68
N ASN A 10 4.65 -13.57 -6.79
CA ASN A 10 5.98 -14.04 -7.22
C ASN A 10 6.92 -12.86 -7.54
N ALA A 11 6.42 -11.83 -8.24
CA ALA A 11 7.18 -10.60 -8.47
C ALA A 11 7.59 -9.95 -7.14
N GLY A 12 6.65 -9.84 -6.18
CA GLY A 12 6.91 -9.30 -4.85
C GLY A 12 7.99 -10.07 -4.09
N LEU A 13 7.96 -11.40 -4.13
CA LEU A 13 9.02 -12.22 -3.53
C LEU A 13 10.38 -11.97 -4.19
N GLN A 14 10.41 -11.92 -5.52
CA GLN A 14 11.62 -11.64 -6.28
C GLN A 14 12.20 -10.26 -5.94
N ILE A 15 11.35 -9.24 -5.82
CA ILE A 15 11.75 -7.89 -5.39
C ILE A 15 12.34 -7.93 -3.99
N ALA A 16 11.63 -8.52 -3.02
CA ALA A 16 12.09 -8.59 -1.64
C ALA A 16 13.47 -9.24 -1.52
N LEU A 17 13.73 -10.33 -2.25
CA LEU A 17 15.04 -11.00 -2.28
C LEU A 17 16.13 -10.11 -2.90
N ASN A 18 15.80 -9.36 -3.96
CA ASN A 18 16.75 -8.46 -4.60
C ASN A 18 17.08 -7.23 -3.72
N LEU A 19 16.09 -6.62 -3.08
CA LEU A 19 16.30 -5.48 -2.18
C LEU A 19 17.16 -5.86 -0.97
N ASN A 20 16.97 -7.07 -0.43
CA ASN A 20 17.78 -7.60 0.67
C ASN A 20 19.24 -7.93 0.28
N SER A 21 19.61 -7.85 -1.01
CA SER A 21 20.97 -8.06 -1.46
C SER A 21 21.96 -6.97 -1.02
N GLY A 22 21.45 -5.79 -0.66
CA GLY A 22 22.26 -4.64 -0.22
C GLY A 22 23.18 -4.06 -1.28
N ARG A 23 22.95 -4.33 -2.59
CA ARG A 23 23.76 -3.83 -3.69
C ARG A 23 23.75 -2.30 -3.74
N ALA A 24 24.93 -1.69 -3.96
CA ALA A 24 25.10 -0.23 -3.94
C ALA A 24 24.19 0.51 -4.94
N ASN A 25 23.98 -0.07 -6.13
CA ASN A 25 23.14 0.54 -7.16
C ASN A 25 21.67 0.70 -6.77
N LEU A 26 21.17 -0.01 -5.75
CA LEU A 26 19.80 0.16 -5.24
C LEU A 26 19.58 1.52 -4.57
N TYR A 27 20.66 2.15 -4.08
CA TYR A 27 20.62 3.42 -3.36
C TYR A 27 20.96 4.62 -4.27
N GLU A 28 21.30 4.39 -5.53
CA GLU A 28 21.62 5.43 -6.48
C GLU A 28 20.36 6.23 -6.87
N LYS A 29 20.53 7.56 -6.95
CA LYS A 29 19.45 8.46 -7.41
C LYS A 29 19.42 8.52 -8.93
N HIS A 30 18.21 8.50 -9.46
CA HIS A 30 17.93 8.56 -10.89
C HIS A 30 17.09 9.80 -11.26
N SER A 31 16.50 9.80 -12.45
CA SER A 31 15.57 10.84 -12.89
C SER A 31 14.29 10.83 -12.06
N ARG A 32 13.50 11.89 -12.22
CA ARG A 32 12.18 11.99 -11.57
C ARG A 32 11.19 11.04 -12.24
N GLY A 33 10.51 10.22 -11.45
CA GLY A 33 9.43 9.35 -11.91
C GLY A 33 8.16 10.11 -12.28
N ALA A 34 7.19 9.43 -12.88
CA ALA A 34 5.91 10.01 -13.29
C ALA A 34 5.10 10.51 -12.09
N GLY A 35 5.23 9.88 -10.91
CA GLY A 35 4.63 10.32 -9.64
C GLY A 35 5.18 11.64 -9.11
N GLY A 36 6.34 12.09 -9.60
CA GLY A 36 6.92 13.39 -9.33
C GLY A 36 8.05 13.41 -8.30
N ASP A 37 8.41 12.28 -7.72
CA ASP A 37 9.52 12.12 -6.80
C ASP A 37 10.80 11.66 -7.53
N ILE A 38 11.98 11.80 -6.90
CA ILE A 38 13.25 11.32 -7.45
C ILE A 38 13.32 9.82 -7.19
N SER A 39 13.38 9.04 -8.27
CA SER A 39 13.50 7.58 -8.19
C SER A 39 14.89 7.17 -7.69
N ILE A 40 14.94 6.04 -6.99
CA ILE A 40 16.20 5.37 -6.64
C ILE A 40 16.31 4.03 -7.38
N GLY A 41 17.50 3.43 -7.37
CA GLY A 41 17.71 2.14 -8.05
C GLY A 41 16.78 1.03 -7.56
N ALA A 42 16.34 1.08 -6.30
CA ALA A 42 15.37 0.14 -5.73
C ALA A 42 13.97 0.30 -6.35
N ASP A 43 13.50 1.54 -6.60
CA ASP A 43 12.21 1.80 -7.28
C ASP A 43 12.23 1.23 -8.69
N LEU A 44 13.29 1.56 -9.46
CA LEU A 44 13.42 1.12 -10.85
C LEU A 44 13.56 -0.41 -10.99
N LEU A 45 14.27 -1.06 -10.06
CA LEU A 45 14.37 -2.50 -10.02
C LEU A 45 13.00 -3.12 -9.73
N SER A 46 12.28 -2.61 -8.74
CA SER A 46 10.97 -3.10 -8.33
C SER A 46 9.96 -2.95 -9.46
N GLU A 47 9.94 -1.77 -10.09
CA GLU A 47 9.09 -1.52 -11.26
C GLU A 47 9.43 -2.45 -12.42
N GLY A 48 10.71 -2.60 -12.77
CA GLY A 48 11.14 -3.48 -13.86
C GLY A 48 10.62 -4.91 -13.70
N ILE A 49 10.72 -5.46 -12.49
CA ILE A 49 10.22 -6.81 -12.18
C ILE A 49 8.68 -6.86 -12.29
N LEU A 50 7.95 -5.88 -11.74
CA LEU A 50 6.49 -5.86 -11.82
C LEU A 50 6.00 -5.68 -13.26
N VAL A 51 6.60 -4.79 -14.03
CA VAL A 51 6.25 -4.56 -15.44
C VAL A 51 6.50 -5.82 -16.26
N GLU A 52 7.65 -6.47 -16.12
CA GLU A 52 7.98 -7.73 -16.82
C GLU A 52 6.94 -8.82 -16.54
N GLN A 53 6.56 -9.02 -15.29
CA GLN A 53 5.64 -10.07 -14.86
C GLN A 53 4.18 -9.77 -15.20
N LEU A 54 3.79 -8.48 -15.27
CA LEU A 54 2.38 -8.10 -15.28
C LEU A 54 1.90 -7.53 -16.63
N SER A 55 2.77 -7.11 -17.54
CA SER A 55 2.40 -6.50 -18.83
C SER A 55 1.46 -7.35 -19.70
N THR A 56 1.48 -8.67 -19.53
CA THR A 56 0.58 -9.58 -20.26
C THR A 56 -0.86 -9.53 -19.77
N PHE A 57 -1.11 -9.03 -18.56
CA PHE A 57 -2.44 -8.98 -17.93
C PHE A 57 -3.15 -7.64 -18.15
N GLY A 58 -2.43 -6.53 -18.37
CA GLY A 58 -3.04 -5.21 -18.47
C GLY A 58 -2.11 -4.15 -19.03
N ASN A 59 -2.66 -2.97 -19.28
CA ASN A 59 -1.87 -1.75 -19.42
C ASN A 59 -1.28 -1.43 -18.06
N ILE A 60 -0.11 -0.78 -18.02
CA ILE A 60 0.54 -0.41 -16.77
C ILE A 60 0.31 1.09 -16.51
N ASP A 61 -0.02 1.45 -15.29
CA ASP A 61 -0.04 2.82 -14.77
C ASP A 61 0.77 2.84 -13.48
N SER A 62 2.05 3.17 -13.59
CA SER A 62 3.03 3.07 -12.50
C SER A 62 3.54 4.44 -12.07
N GLU A 63 3.89 4.57 -10.80
CA GLU A 63 4.45 5.80 -10.22
C GLU A 63 5.76 6.22 -10.90
N GLU A 64 6.56 5.27 -11.40
CA GLU A 64 7.86 5.56 -11.98
C GLU A 64 7.78 5.79 -13.50
N VAL A 65 7.30 4.82 -14.28
CA VAL A 65 7.25 4.89 -15.75
C VAL A 65 6.02 5.63 -16.27
N GLY A 66 4.98 5.77 -15.45
CA GLY A 66 3.68 6.32 -15.87
C GLY A 66 2.86 5.29 -16.67
N PHE A 67 2.09 5.76 -17.64
CA PHE A 67 1.17 4.91 -18.41
C PHE A 67 1.86 4.22 -19.60
N VAL A 68 1.78 2.89 -19.64
CA VAL A 68 2.26 2.03 -20.74
C VAL A 68 1.08 1.28 -21.33
N ASP A 69 0.78 1.57 -22.61
CA ASP A 69 -0.34 0.97 -23.34
C ASP A 69 0.04 -0.39 -23.96
N ASN A 70 -0.32 -1.48 -23.30
CA ASN A 70 -0.12 -2.85 -23.77
C ASN A 70 -1.31 -3.36 -24.64
N LYS A 71 -2.23 -2.48 -25.04
CA LYS A 71 -3.45 -2.81 -25.80
C LYS A 71 -4.36 -3.80 -25.09
N LYS A 72 -4.53 -3.64 -23.79
CA LYS A 72 -5.38 -4.48 -22.93
C LYS A 72 -6.62 -3.73 -22.46
N ASP A 73 -7.65 -4.48 -22.07
CA ASP A 73 -8.89 -3.93 -21.50
C ASP A 73 -8.85 -3.72 -19.99
N CYS A 74 -7.73 -4.02 -19.35
CA CYS A 74 -7.50 -3.75 -17.94
C CYS A 74 -6.31 -2.80 -17.77
N THR A 75 -6.30 -2.04 -16.67
CA THR A 75 -5.16 -1.23 -16.24
C THR A 75 -4.67 -1.74 -14.88
N ILE A 76 -3.37 -1.92 -14.76
CA ILE A 76 -2.68 -2.31 -13.55
C ILE A 76 -2.03 -1.05 -12.99
N ILE A 77 -2.48 -0.65 -11.80
CA ILE A 77 -2.02 0.54 -11.08
C ILE A 77 -0.98 0.08 -10.08
N ILE A 78 0.24 0.66 -10.14
CA ILE A 78 1.41 0.18 -9.41
C ILE A 78 2.08 1.32 -8.66
N ASP A 79 2.30 1.14 -7.35
CA ASP A 79 3.39 1.74 -6.61
C ASP A 79 4.45 0.65 -6.39
N PRO A 80 5.61 0.72 -7.04
CA PRO A 80 6.58 -0.36 -7.02
C PRO A 80 7.38 -0.43 -5.70
N LEU A 81 7.51 0.70 -4.97
CA LEU A 81 8.22 0.77 -3.70
C LEU A 81 7.67 1.87 -2.77
N ASP A 82 6.48 1.64 -2.20
CA ASP A 82 5.97 2.47 -1.10
C ASP A 82 6.93 2.44 0.10
N GLY A 83 7.40 3.61 0.51
CA GLY A 83 8.38 3.74 1.58
C GLY A 83 9.86 3.72 1.11
N SER A 84 10.18 4.27 -0.07
CA SER A 84 11.55 4.40 -0.58
C SER A 84 12.46 5.18 0.39
N ASP A 85 11.96 6.21 1.08
CA ASP A 85 12.69 6.91 2.15
C ASP A 85 13.04 5.99 3.33
N ASN A 86 12.15 5.06 3.69
CA ASN A 86 12.40 4.04 4.70
C ASN A 86 13.50 3.08 4.22
N PHE A 87 13.44 2.64 2.96
CA PHE A 87 14.48 1.80 2.38
C PHE A 87 15.85 2.49 2.44
N LEU A 88 15.95 3.75 1.99
CA LEU A 88 17.17 4.56 2.06
C LEU A 88 17.69 4.73 3.49
N SER A 89 16.78 4.81 4.46
CA SER A 89 17.11 5.00 5.88
C SER A 89 17.30 3.70 6.66
N HIS A 90 17.26 2.54 6.00
CA HIS A 90 17.30 1.21 6.61
C HIS A 90 16.20 0.96 7.65
N ILE A 91 15.04 1.62 7.51
CA ILE A 91 13.85 1.38 8.33
C ILE A 91 13.07 0.23 7.67
N PRO A 92 12.84 -0.91 8.37
CA PRO A 92 12.26 -2.11 7.77
C PRO A 92 10.73 -2.01 7.63
N TYR A 93 10.26 -1.03 6.85
CA TYR A 93 8.85 -0.84 6.53
C TYR A 93 8.70 -0.22 5.14
N TYR A 94 8.77 -1.06 4.11
CA TYR A 94 8.60 -0.71 2.71
C TYR A 94 8.05 -1.91 1.92
N GLY A 95 7.43 -1.65 0.78
CA GLY A 95 6.78 -2.68 -0.02
C GLY A 95 6.15 -2.15 -1.29
N ALA A 96 5.18 -2.86 -1.86
CA ALA A 96 4.50 -2.44 -3.07
C ALA A 96 2.98 -2.52 -2.97
N SER A 97 2.33 -1.69 -3.77
CA SER A 97 0.88 -1.68 -4.00
C SER A 97 0.58 -1.98 -5.47
N VAL A 98 -0.32 -2.93 -5.72
CA VAL A 98 -0.76 -3.30 -7.08
C VAL A 98 -2.27 -3.44 -7.10
N ALA A 99 -2.93 -2.76 -8.04
CA ALA A 99 -4.37 -2.90 -8.24
C ALA A 99 -4.69 -3.19 -9.71
N LEU A 100 -5.72 -4.00 -9.95
CA LEU A 100 -6.23 -4.30 -11.29
C LEU A 100 -7.61 -3.71 -11.47
N ARG A 101 -7.78 -2.86 -12.48
CA ARG A 101 -9.03 -2.20 -12.82
C ARG A 101 -9.43 -2.51 -14.26
N GLU A 102 -10.64 -3.03 -14.46
CA GLU A 102 -11.20 -3.24 -15.77
C GLU A 102 -11.55 -1.91 -16.46
N LYS A 103 -11.52 -1.90 -17.78
CA LYS A 103 -11.87 -0.73 -18.59
C LYS A 103 -13.30 -0.26 -18.31
N GLY A 104 -13.43 1.02 -17.99
CA GLY A 104 -14.72 1.63 -17.66
C GLY A 104 -15.23 1.35 -16.25
N ALA A 105 -14.50 0.60 -15.42
CA ALA A 105 -14.84 0.42 -14.03
C ALA A 105 -14.38 1.62 -13.18
N GLU A 106 -15.22 2.04 -12.23
CA GLU A 106 -14.89 3.12 -11.29
C GLU A 106 -13.89 2.68 -10.20
N THR A 107 -13.88 1.39 -9.87
CA THR A 107 -13.01 0.82 -8.83
C THR A 107 -12.31 -0.42 -9.33
N SER A 108 -11.15 -0.72 -8.76
CA SER A 108 -10.42 -1.95 -9.06
C SER A 108 -11.13 -3.20 -8.56
N SER A 109 -10.89 -4.32 -9.21
CA SER A 109 -11.45 -5.65 -8.88
C SER A 109 -10.51 -6.49 -8.02
N VAL A 110 -9.21 -6.18 -8.08
CA VAL A 110 -8.16 -6.79 -7.24
C VAL A 110 -7.28 -5.69 -6.67
N GLY A 111 -6.94 -5.82 -5.40
CA GLY A 111 -5.92 -5.00 -4.73
C GLY A 111 -4.95 -5.90 -3.99
N ILE A 112 -3.65 -5.66 -4.13
CA ILE A 112 -2.58 -6.44 -3.51
C ILE A 112 -1.60 -5.47 -2.87
N ILE A 113 -1.32 -5.65 -1.58
CA ILE A 113 -0.28 -4.90 -0.86
C ILE A 113 0.69 -5.91 -0.28
N MET A 114 1.97 -5.68 -0.53
CA MET A 114 3.08 -6.57 -0.20
C MET A 114 4.11 -5.85 0.65
N ASN A 115 4.46 -6.41 1.80
CA ASN A 115 5.53 -5.90 2.65
C ASN A 115 6.80 -6.70 2.38
N PHE A 116 7.84 -6.05 1.86
CA PHE A 116 9.09 -6.72 1.48
C PHE A 116 10.01 -7.04 2.66
N CYS A 117 9.75 -6.42 3.83
CA CYS A 117 10.59 -6.63 5.00
C CYS A 117 10.25 -7.91 5.76
N ASN A 118 8.96 -8.26 5.85
CA ASN A 118 8.48 -9.45 6.57
C ASN A 118 7.77 -10.45 5.67
N LEU A 119 7.73 -10.18 4.37
CA LEU A 119 7.11 -10.98 3.32
C LEU A 119 5.59 -11.16 3.49
N SER A 120 4.93 -10.38 4.35
CA SER A 120 3.47 -10.45 4.46
C SER A 120 2.79 -9.83 3.24
N ALA A 121 1.65 -10.37 2.86
CA ALA A 121 0.82 -9.82 1.80
C ALA A 121 -0.66 -9.86 2.16
N VAL A 122 -1.41 -8.88 1.69
CA VAL A 122 -2.86 -8.85 1.72
C VAL A 122 -3.39 -8.69 0.29
N VAL A 123 -4.36 -9.53 -0.05
CA VAL A 123 -5.03 -9.54 -1.36
C VAL A 123 -6.51 -9.29 -1.14
N SER A 124 -7.05 -8.23 -1.75
CA SER A 124 -8.50 -8.02 -1.84
C SER A 124 -9.01 -8.52 -3.19
N LEU A 125 -9.95 -9.44 -3.17
CA LEU A 125 -10.56 -10.02 -4.35
C LEU A 125 -12.07 -10.18 -4.14
N LYS A 126 -12.90 -9.59 -5.01
CA LYS A 126 -14.37 -9.68 -4.95
C LYS A 126 -14.97 -9.28 -3.59
N GLY A 127 -14.35 -8.28 -2.93
CA GLY A 127 -14.80 -7.77 -1.62
C GLY A 127 -14.40 -8.62 -0.42
N GLN A 128 -13.60 -9.65 -0.61
CA GLN A 128 -13.00 -10.47 0.44
C GLN A 128 -11.49 -10.22 0.51
N ASN A 129 -10.97 -10.04 1.72
CA ASN A 129 -9.53 -9.92 1.96
C ASN A 129 -8.92 -11.27 2.34
N TYR A 130 -7.71 -11.51 1.85
CA TYR A 130 -6.91 -12.71 2.07
C TYR A 130 -5.53 -12.30 2.57
N TYR A 131 -5.06 -12.93 3.64
CA TYR A 131 -3.80 -12.62 4.33
C TYR A 131 -2.84 -13.79 4.23
N GLY A 132 -1.61 -13.55 3.82
CA GLY A 132 -0.62 -14.59 3.64
C GLY A 132 0.80 -14.08 3.59
N ASN A 133 1.67 -14.91 3.04
CA ASN A 133 3.10 -14.63 2.92
C ASN A 133 3.56 -14.84 1.47
N LEU A 134 4.44 -13.96 0.97
CA LEU A 134 4.98 -14.01 -0.39
C LEU A 134 5.70 -15.32 -0.73
N ALA A 135 6.25 -16.00 0.28
CA ALA A 135 6.90 -17.29 0.10
C ALA A 135 5.92 -18.47 0.00
N GLY A 136 4.60 -18.21 0.15
CA GLY A 136 3.54 -19.24 0.05
C GLY A 136 2.65 -19.05 -1.17
N ASP A 137 1.94 -20.08 -1.56
CA ASP A 137 0.94 -20.00 -2.63
C ASP A 137 -0.30 -19.23 -2.17
N PHE A 138 -0.96 -18.51 -3.09
CA PHE A 138 -2.20 -17.76 -2.77
C PHE A 138 -3.30 -18.66 -2.17
N LYS A 139 -3.35 -19.94 -2.53
CA LYS A 139 -4.31 -20.92 -1.95
C LYS A 139 -4.14 -21.12 -0.44
N SER A 140 -2.97 -20.81 0.12
CA SER A 140 -2.68 -20.91 1.56
C SER A 140 -3.09 -19.66 2.35
N PHE A 141 -3.52 -18.59 1.68
CA PHE A 141 -3.90 -17.35 2.33
C PHE A 141 -5.19 -17.52 3.14
N SER A 142 -5.20 -16.95 4.34
CA SER A 142 -6.33 -16.97 5.25
C SER A 142 -7.28 -15.80 4.98
N THR A 143 -8.58 -16.02 5.09
CA THR A 143 -9.58 -14.95 5.10
C THR A 143 -9.71 -14.25 6.44
N ASN A 144 -9.03 -14.75 7.48
CA ASN A 144 -9.04 -14.14 8.80
C ASN A 144 -7.82 -13.22 8.96
N PRO A 145 -8.02 -11.94 9.28
CA PRO A 145 -6.92 -11.07 9.65
C PRO A 145 -6.26 -11.56 10.96
N PRO A 146 -5.04 -11.10 11.28
CA PRO A 146 -4.43 -11.39 12.58
C PRO A 146 -5.37 -11.06 13.74
N MET A 147 -5.62 -12.03 14.63
CA MET A 147 -6.71 -12.04 15.61
C MET A 147 -6.43 -11.23 16.90
N ASN A 148 -5.26 -10.64 17.06
CA ASN A 148 -4.94 -9.90 18.28
C ASN A 148 -5.65 -8.54 18.34
N PRO A 149 -6.25 -8.15 19.48
CA PRO A 149 -6.80 -6.81 19.64
C PRO A 149 -5.72 -5.75 19.36
N PRO A 150 -5.96 -4.80 18.47
CA PRO A 150 -4.97 -3.77 18.16
C PRO A 150 -4.76 -2.84 19.37
N LYS A 151 -3.54 -2.31 19.51
CA LYS A 151 -3.16 -1.42 20.61
C LYS A 151 -2.84 0.00 20.16
N CYS A 152 -2.71 0.23 18.86
CA CYS A 152 -2.45 1.54 18.29
C CYS A 152 -3.06 1.66 16.88
N GLY A 153 -3.19 2.90 16.43
CA GLY A 153 -3.47 3.23 15.04
C GLY A 153 -2.19 3.61 14.28
N ILE A 154 -2.36 3.99 13.04
CA ILE A 154 -1.31 4.54 12.18
C ILE A 154 -1.75 5.95 11.76
N PHE A 155 -0.83 6.92 11.84
CA PHE A 155 -1.04 8.26 11.32
C PHE A 155 0.10 8.63 10.36
N GLU A 156 -0.16 8.50 9.05
CA GLU A 156 0.79 8.90 8.03
C GLU A 156 0.75 10.41 7.80
N GLY A 157 1.93 11.03 7.75
CA GLY A 157 2.06 12.49 7.72
C GLY A 157 2.00 13.16 9.10
N ALA A 158 2.10 12.41 10.20
CA ALA A 158 2.06 12.92 11.56
C ALA A 158 3.08 14.03 11.83
N TYR A 159 4.30 13.92 11.27
CA TYR A 159 5.38 14.92 11.44
C TYR A 159 5.02 16.32 10.90
N ARG A 160 4.08 16.40 9.96
CA ARG A 160 3.57 17.67 9.40
C ARG A 160 2.39 18.24 10.17
N ASN A 161 1.81 17.46 11.10
CA ASN A 161 0.54 17.73 11.76
C ASN A 161 0.63 17.68 13.29
N PRO A 162 1.47 18.53 13.93
CA PRO A 162 1.67 18.49 15.39
C PRO A 162 0.37 18.74 16.16
N HIS A 163 -0.55 19.53 15.63
CA HIS A 163 -1.86 19.78 16.26
C HIS A 163 -2.74 18.52 16.29
N ILE A 164 -2.77 17.72 15.23
CA ILE A 164 -3.50 16.45 15.21
C ILE A 164 -2.84 15.46 16.19
N CYS A 165 -1.52 15.42 16.24
CA CYS A 165 -0.79 14.61 17.21
C CYS A 165 -1.16 14.97 18.65
N ALA A 166 -1.27 16.27 18.97
CA ALA A 166 -1.70 16.75 20.27
C ALA A 166 -3.13 16.29 20.60
N LEU A 167 -4.08 16.46 19.67
CA LEU A 167 -5.46 16.03 19.85
C LEU A 167 -5.57 14.51 20.08
N LEU A 168 -4.84 13.70 19.32
CA LEU A 168 -4.80 12.25 19.53
C LEU A 168 -4.26 11.90 20.93
N ASN A 169 -3.18 12.57 21.37
CA ASN A 169 -2.58 12.36 22.69
C ASN A 169 -3.52 12.77 23.83
N GLU A 170 -4.15 13.93 23.75
CA GLU A 170 -5.13 14.41 24.74
C GLU A 170 -6.32 13.45 24.89
N ASN A 171 -6.67 12.75 23.83
CA ASN A 171 -7.70 11.73 23.82
C ASN A 171 -7.21 10.32 24.18
N ASN A 172 -5.94 10.15 24.60
CA ASN A 172 -5.30 8.88 24.90
C ASN A 172 -5.32 7.88 23.72
N ILE A 173 -5.21 8.37 22.49
CA ILE A 173 -5.20 7.56 21.26
C ILE A 173 -3.75 7.38 20.82
N LYS A 174 -3.24 6.15 20.96
CA LYS A 174 -1.87 5.79 20.55
C LYS A 174 -1.80 5.58 19.03
N PHE A 175 -0.74 6.09 18.40
CA PHE A 175 -0.46 5.87 16.99
C PHE A 175 1.02 5.66 16.70
N ARG A 176 1.31 5.28 15.46
CA ARG A 176 2.65 5.25 14.86
C ARG A 176 2.60 5.99 13.53
N SER A 177 3.70 6.60 13.09
CA SER A 177 3.89 7.11 11.74
C SER A 177 4.97 6.26 11.10
N LEU A 178 4.59 5.45 10.13
CA LEU A 178 5.44 4.37 9.62
C LEU A 178 6.13 4.76 8.30
N GLY A 179 5.58 5.73 7.55
CA GLY A 179 6.21 6.31 6.38
C GLY A 179 6.02 5.52 5.08
N ALA A 180 5.01 4.65 5.01
CA ALA A 180 4.62 3.92 3.81
C ALA A 180 3.09 3.78 3.81
N LEU A 181 2.42 4.59 2.98
CA LEU A 181 0.97 4.78 3.08
C LEU A 181 0.20 3.56 2.58
N ALA A 182 0.59 2.99 1.45
CA ALA A 182 -0.09 1.82 0.91
C ALA A 182 0.01 0.63 1.87
N LEU A 183 1.20 0.40 2.46
CA LEU A 183 1.39 -0.63 3.49
C LEU A 183 0.50 -0.38 4.71
N SER A 184 0.39 0.89 5.14
CA SER A 184 -0.45 1.27 6.29
C SER A 184 -1.93 1.03 6.01
N LEU A 185 -2.39 1.27 4.77
CA LEU A 185 -3.74 0.93 4.33
C LEU A 185 -3.97 -0.59 4.29
N GLY A 186 -2.95 -1.37 3.91
CA GLY A 186 -2.97 -2.84 3.98
C GLY A 186 -3.18 -3.39 5.40
N LEU A 187 -2.79 -2.62 6.41
CA LEU A 187 -2.97 -2.97 7.83
C LEU A 187 -4.31 -2.47 8.42
N SER A 188 -5.19 -1.86 7.62
CA SER A 188 -6.41 -1.19 8.12
C SER A 188 -7.33 -2.11 8.94
N GLU A 189 -7.38 -3.41 8.67
CA GLU A 189 -8.12 -4.39 9.48
C GLU A 189 -7.36 -4.87 10.73
N CYS A 190 -6.06 -4.57 10.84
CA CYS A 190 -5.17 -5.06 11.90
C CYS A 190 -4.86 -4.00 12.97
N VAL A 191 -5.14 -2.72 12.70
CA VAL A 191 -4.88 -1.58 13.59
C VAL A 191 -6.16 -0.90 14.04
N ASN A 192 -6.08 -0.02 15.05
CA ASN A 192 -7.25 0.70 15.54
C ASN A 192 -7.82 1.66 14.48
N PHE A 193 -6.94 2.33 13.75
CA PHE A 193 -7.29 3.23 12.65
C PHE A 193 -6.09 3.47 11.76
N VAL A 194 -6.35 3.89 10.54
CA VAL A 194 -5.38 4.53 9.64
C VAL A 194 -5.86 5.96 9.40
N LEU A 195 -5.02 6.92 9.74
CA LEU A 195 -5.20 8.35 9.48
C LEU A 195 -4.10 8.81 8.53
N PHE A 196 -4.46 9.56 7.52
CA PHE A 196 -3.53 10.16 6.57
C PHE A 196 -3.87 11.62 6.34
N ASP A 197 -2.86 12.47 6.31
CA ASP A 197 -2.96 13.86 5.85
C ASP A 197 -1.89 14.14 4.81
N GLY A 198 -2.31 14.45 3.59
CA GLY A 198 -1.40 14.74 2.49
C GLY A 198 -2.05 14.69 1.11
N LYS A 199 -1.21 14.87 0.08
CA LYS A 199 -1.65 14.71 -1.31
C LYS A 199 -1.97 13.24 -1.58
N LYS A 200 -3.19 12.97 -2.04
CA LYS A 200 -3.60 11.62 -2.44
C LYS A 200 -3.07 11.32 -3.84
N ARG A 201 -2.25 10.29 -3.98
CA ARG A 201 -1.84 9.72 -5.26
C ARG A 201 -2.59 8.40 -5.44
N HIS A 202 -3.10 8.14 -6.62
CA HIS A 202 -3.91 6.94 -6.86
C HIS A 202 -3.10 5.64 -6.69
N TYR A 203 -1.80 5.66 -6.97
CA TYR A 203 -0.90 4.52 -6.74
C TYR A 203 -0.90 4.03 -5.29
N ASP A 204 -0.92 4.96 -4.32
CA ASP A 204 -0.91 4.65 -2.89
C ASP A 204 -2.26 4.09 -2.41
N PHE A 205 -3.37 4.58 -2.99
CA PHE A 205 -4.71 4.38 -2.42
C PHE A 205 -5.52 3.27 -3.07
N GLU A 206 -5.31 2.97 -4.35
CA GLU A 206 -6.22 2.12 -5.12
C GLU A 206 -6.38 0.72 -4.50
N ALA A 207 -5.29 0.02 -4.23
CA ALA A 207 -5.35 -1.28 -3.55
C ALA A 207 -5.79 -1.16 -2.08
N GLY A 208 -5.30 -0.12 -1.38
CA GLY A 208 -5.61 0.11 0.02
C GLY A 208 -7.09 0.39 0.28
N PHE A 209 -7.72 1.17 -0.57
CA PHE A 209 -9.16 1.45 -0.46
C PHE A 209 -10.03 0.24 -0.77
N LEU A 210 -9.56 -0.65 -1.65
CA LEU A 210 -10.25 -1.91 -1.91
C LEU A 210 -10.17 -2.83 -0.68
N ILE A 211 -9.01 -2.91 -0.02
CA ILE A 211 -8.83 -3.66 1.23
C ILE A 211 -9.72 -3.08 2.35
N ALA A 212 -9.79 -1.76 2.45
CA ALA A 212 -10.58 -1.06 3.46
C ALA A 212 -12.06 -0.88 3.09
N LYS A 213 -12.56 -1.49 2.02
CA LYS A 213 -13.89 -1.25 1.45
C LYS A 213 -15.03 -1.39 2.46
N ASN A 214 -14.94 -2.34 3.38
CA ASN A 214 -15.98 -2.67 4.35
C ASN A 214 -15.77 -1.96 5.71
N LEU A 215 -14.79 -1.04 5.83
CA LEU A 215 -14.48 -0.32 7.05
C LEU A 215 -15.19 1.04 7.09
N TYR A 216 -15.31 1.61 8.28
CA TYR A 216 -15.73 3.00 8.43
C TYR A 216 -14.69 3.91 7.81
N LYS A 217 -15.10 4.77 6.87
CA LYS A 217 -14.21 5.68 6.16
C LYS A 217 -14.83 7.07 6.05
N ILE A 218 -14.04 8.09 6.32
CA ILE A 218 -14.34 9.48 5.99
C ILE A 218 -13.16 10.10 5.28
N GLU A 219 -13.47 10.91 4.27
CA GLU A 219 -12.49 11.49 3.37
C GLU A 219 -12.86 12.95 3.12
N ARG A 220 -12.01 13.89 3.51
CA ARG A 220 -12.17 15.31 3.28
C ARG A 220 -10.85 15.92 2.82
N GLU A 221 -10.87 16.61 1.66
CA GLU A 221 -9.70 17.25 1.08
C GLU A 221 -8.44 16.35 1.11
N LYS A 222 -7.53 16.63 2.05
CA LYS A 222 -6.26 15.91 2.23
C LYS A 222 -6.31 14.88 3.36
N LEU A 223 -7.38 14.87 4.17
CA LEU A 223 -7.49 14.04 5.35
C LEU A 223 -8.34 12.80 5.06
N VAL A 224 -7.83 11.64 5.42
CA VAL A 224 -8.51 10.33 5.30
C VAL A 224 -8.42 9.62 6.64
N LEU A 225 -9.55 9.18 7.17
CA LEU A 225 -9.64 8.34 8.36
C LEU A 225 -10.35 7.03 8.00
N ILE A 226 -9.73 5.91 8.38
CA ILE A 226 -10.28 4.56 8.19
C ILE A 226 -10.18 3.83 9.53
N SER A 227 -11.23 3.11 9.92
CA SER A 227 -11.22 2.24 11.10
C SER A 227 -12.25 1.11 10.98
N LYS A 228 -11.92 -0.06 11.51
CA LYS A 228 -12.91 -1.13 11.71
C LYS A 228 -13.75 -0.94 12.98
N ASP A 229 -13.23 -0.17 13.94
CA ASP A 229 -13.88 0.11 15.22
C ASP A 229 -14.67 1.42 15.12
N LYS A 230 -15.99 1.30 15.21
CA LYS A 230 -16.89 2.45 15.13
C LYS A 230 -16.67 3.45 16.26
N GLN A 231 -16.35 3.00 17.47
CA GLN A 231 -16.18 3.89 18.63
C GLN A 231 -14.92 4.75 18.45
N ILE A 232 -13.82 4.14 17.98
CA ILE A 232 -12.58 4.86 17.65
C ILE A 232 -12.80 5.80 16.48
N PHE A 233 -13.49 5.33 15.43
CA PHE A 233 -13.85 6.15 14.27
C PHE A 233 -14.63 7.39 14.67
N ASP A 234 -15.74 7.24 15.40
CA ASP A 234 -16.60 8.33 15.84
C ASP A 234 -15.84 9.30 16.77
N LYS A 235 -14.99 8.76 17.67
CA LYS A 235 -14.19 9.56 18.58
C LYS A 235 -13.22 10.47 17.83
N ILE A 236 -12.47 9.91 16.86
CA ILE A 236 -11.51 10.68 16.06
C ILE A 236 -12.23 11.66 15.12
N SER A 237 -13.29 11.22 14.47
CA SER A 237 -14.08 12.06 13.56
C SER A 237 -14.61 13.31 14.24
N LYS A 238 -15.02 13.22 15.51
CA LYS A 238 -15.61 14.33 16.28
C LYS A 238 -14.68 15.53 16.44
N PHE A 239 -13.36 15.31 16.48
CA PHE A 239 -12.42 16.41 16.67
C PHE A 239 -11.56 16.73 15.44
N LEU A 240 -11.66 15.92 14.36
CA LEU A 240 -10.91 16.18 13.12
C LEU A 240 -11.81 16.66 11.96
N PHE A 241 -13.10 16.32 11.97
CA PHE A 241 -14.03 16.57 10.87
C PHE A 241 -15.29 17.31 11.34
#